data_2ded89a6f10d285ded70ee76733dbc83
#
_entry.id   2ded89a6f10d285ded70ee76733dbc83
#
_cell.length_a   1.000
_cell.length_b   1.000
_cell.length_c   1.000
_cell.angle_alpha   90.00
_cell.angle_beta   90.00
_cell.angle_gamma   90.00
#
_symmetry.space_group_name_H-M   'P 1'
#
loop_
_entity.id
_entity.type
_entity.pdbx_description
1 polymer ?
#
loop_
_entity_poly.entity_id
_entity_poly.type
_entity_poly.pdbx_seq_one_letter_code
_entity_poly.pdbx_strand_id
1 'polypeptide(L)'
;MSTDSNKSQYMSAPIIRRKQQKEFQNKADLLRTKKSFKEAISAYLNSVLMDRNNPDTYLGLGICYKNLGKIKKAIQSLEKAALLDSNRFETFFELGLCHLKDETPCCAIKCFIHAIQIEPDNPEAIYNLGLVHEQCEEPDMALMIYQKLIENSPNYINAYIRKSALFMKMELYRQALGLYNEILKINPNYAQAYSNIGICLDKLGKHTDAKRYYRKFLAARPNDDNANLIMRRVEKLRNIKVKDKKLSLV
;
A
#
# COMPACT_ATOMS: atom_id res chain seq x y z
N MET A 1 -54.95 15.56 -39.99
CA MET A 1 -53.61 14.96 -39.90
C MET A 1 -52.65 16.03 -39.43
N SER A 2 -52.26 16.01 -38.19
CA SER A 2 -51.08 16.67 -37.62
C SER A 2 -51.27 16.92 -36.11
N THR A 3 -51.08 15.91 -35.29
CA THR A 3 -51.10 16.01 -33.83
C THR A 3 -50.06 15.12 -33.18
N ASP A 4 -48.83 15.03 -33.75
CA ASP A 4 -47.80 14.17 -33.19
C ASP A 4 -46.41 14.84 -32.93
N SER A 5 -46.34 16.18 -33.00
CA SER A 5 -45.05 16.88 -32.90
C SER A 5 -44.74 17.53 -31.53
N ASN A 6 -45.49 17.29 -30.44
CA ASN A 6 -45.32 18.03 -29.19
C ASN A 6 -45.16 17.16 -27.95
N LYS A 7 -44.76 15.88 -28.07
CA LYS A 7 -44.54 15.01 -26.90
C LYS A 7 -43.11 15.01 -26.32
N SER A 8 -42.16 15.75 -26.88
CA SER A 8 -40.75 15.70 -26.47
C SER A 8 -40.29 16.84 -25.55
N GLN A 9 -41.13 17.73 -25.05
CA GLN A 9 -40.70 19.00 -24.45
C GLN A 9 -40.85 19.14 -22.92
N TYR A 10 -41.43 18.18 -22.20
CA TYR A 10 -41.57 18.28 -20.74
C TYR A 10 -40.95 17.09 -20.03
N MET A 11 -39.59 17.05 -19.97
CA MET A 11 -38.94 16.26 -18.96
C MET A 11 -39.36 16.78 -17.58
N SER A 12 -39.90 15.93 -16.70
CA SER A 12 -40.26 16.34 -15.34
C SER A 12 -39.03 16.88 -14.61
N ALA A 13 -39.19 17.88 -13.74
CA ALA A 13 -38.09 18.48 -12.98
C ALA A 13 -37.14 17.45 -12.28
N PRO A 14 -37.64 16.33 -11.73
CA PRO A 14 -36.77 15.24 -11.21
C PRO A 14 -35.86 14.61 -12.27
N ILE A 15 -36.33 14.42 -13.49
CA ILE A 15 -35.55 13.83 -14.59
C ILE A 15 -34.41 14.78 -15.00
N ILE A 16 -34.71 16.08 -15.13
CA ILE A 16 -33.69 17.09 -15.45
C ILE A 16 -32.64 17.15 -14.36
N ARG A 17 -33.04 17.15 -13.09
CA ARG A 17 -32.13 17.16 -11.94
C ARG A 17 -31.22 15.93 -11.90
N ARG A 18 -31.76 14.74 -12.17
CA ARG A 18 -30.98 13.49 -12.25
C ARG A 18 -30.00 13.52 -13.42
N LYS A 19 -30.38 14.07 -14.57
CA LYS A 19 -29.48 14.24 -15.72
C LYS A 19 -28.32 15.17 -15.37
N GLN A 20 -28.60 16.34 -14.80
CA GLN A 20 -27.59 17.29 -14.38
C GLN A 20 -26.64 16.71 -13.31
N GLN A 21 -27.18 15.96 -12.35
CA GLN A 21 -26.37 15.26 -11.33
C GLN A 21 -25.37 14.34 -12.03
N LYS A 22 -25.83 13.50 -12.99
CA LYS A 22 -24.95 12.58 -13.71
C LYS A 22 -23.90 13.29 -14.56
N GLU A 23 -24.24 14.44 -15.16
CA GLU A 23 -23.28 15.27 -15.90
C GLU A 23 -22.19 15.83 -14.98
N PHE A 24 -22.54 16.35 -13.82
CA PHE A 24 -21.57 16.82 -12.83
C PHE A 24 -20.70 15.69 -12.29
N GLN A 25 -21.28 14.51 -12.02
CA GLN A 25 -20.56 13.31 -11.60
C GLN A 25 -19.53 12.89 -12.65
N ASN A 26 -19.94 12.73 -13.90
CA ASN A 26 -19.05 12.32 -15.00
C ASN A 26 -17.91 13.33 -15.21
N LYS A 27 -18.21 14.63 -15.14
CA LYS A 27 -17.20 15.69 -15.20
C LYS A 27 -16.21 15.60 -14.05
N ALA A 28 -16.69 15.35 -12.84
CA ALA A 28 -15.86 15.22 -11.65
C ALA A 28 -14.95 14.00 -11.74
N ASP A 29 -15.48 12.86 -12.17
CA ASP A 29 -14.70 11.63 -12.37
C ASP A 29 -13.60 11.82 -13.42
N LEU A 30 -13.90 12.49 -14.52
CA LEU A 30 -12.90 12.83 -15.55
C LEU A 30 -11.81 13.77 -14.99
N LEU A 31 -12.17 14.77 -14.20
CA LEU A 31 -11.20 15.68 -13.58
C LEU A 31 -10.34 14.94 -12.54
N ARG A 32 -10.93 14.02 -11.78
CA ARG A 32 -10.22 13.19 -10.82
C ARG A 32 -9.19 12.29 -11.51
N THR A 33 -9.53 11.65 -12.61
CA THR A 33 -8.58 10.83 -13.40
C THR A 33 -7.45 11.67 -13.99
N LYS A 34 -7.72 12.93 -14.36
CA LYS A 34 -6.71 13.91 -14.79
C LYS A 34 -5.90 14.52 -13.62
N LYS A 35 -6.15 14.09 -12.38
CA LYS A 35 -5.53 14.61 -11.15
C LYS A 35 -5.80 16.10 -10.88
N SER A 36 -6.80 16.70 -11.52
CA SER A 36 -7.29 18.05 -11.27
C SER A 36 -8.24 18.06 -10.05
N PHE A 37 -7.68 17.70 -8.88
CA PHE A 37 -8.49 17.41 -7.68
C PHE A 37 -9.32 18.61 -7.17
N LYS A 38 -8.84 19.86 -7.32
CA LYS A 38 -9.58 21.04 -6.89
C LYS A 38 -10.85 21.25 -7.72
N GLU A 39 -10.71 21.14 -9.04
CA GLU A 39 -11.82 21.27 -9.98
C GLU A 39 -12.79 20.08 -9.86
N ALA A 40 -12.25 18.88 -9.63
CA ALA A 40 -13.07 17.69 -9.38
C ALA A 40 -13.95 17.86 -8.12
N ILE A 41 -13.41 18.41 -7.03
CA ILE A 41 -14.18 18.70 -5.82
C ILE A 41 -15.33 19.67 -6.12
N SER A 42 -15.10 20.75 -6.90
CA SER A 42 -16.16 21.69 -7.26
C SER A 42 -17.28 21.01 -8.05
N ALA A 43 -16.93 20.13 -8.99
CA ALA A 43 -17.91 19.37 -9.77
C ALA A 43 -18.67 18.35 -8.90
N TYR A 44 -17.99 17.63 -8.00
CA TYR A 44 -18.65 16.73 -7.04
C TYR A 44 -19.59 17.48 -6.10
N LEU A 45 -19.21 18.66 -5.60
CA LEU A 45 -20.09 19.48 -4.76
C LEU A 45 -21.36 19.90 -5.51
N ASN A 46 -21.27 20.25 -6.80
CA ASN A 46 -22.44 20.50 -7.63
C ASN A 46 -23.30 19.24 -7.79
N SER A 47 -22.68 18.06 -7.93
CA SER A 47 -23.40 16.77 -7.94
C SER A 47 -24.15 16.53 -6.62
N VAL A 48 -23.55 16.83 -5.45
CA VAL A 48 -24.20 16.74 -4.12
C VAL A 48 -25.41 17.66 -4.01
N LEU A 49 -25.35 18.87 -4.59
CA LEU A 49 -26.50 19.80 -4.59
C LEU A 49 -27.70 19.22 -5.36
N MET A 50 -27.45 18.43 -6.39
CA MET A 50 -28.49 17.76 -7.17
C MET A 50 -29.00 16.50 -6.50
N ASP A 51 -28.09 15.67 -5.94
CA ASP A 51 -28.43 14.43 -5.21
C ASP A 51 -27.51 14.24 -4.01
N ARG A 52 -28.09 14.35 -2.81
CA ARG A 52 -27.39 14.20 -1.53
C ARG A 52 -27.19 12.72 -1.11
N ASN A 53 -27.80 11.81 -1.82
CA ASN A 53 -27.80 10.39 -1.43
C ASN A 53 -26.99 9.50 -2.42
N ASN A 54 -26.12 10.11 -3.21
CA ASN A 54 -25.25 9.36 -4.12
C ASN A 54 -23.92 9.00 -3.45
N PRO A 55 -23.66 7.73 -3.12
CA PRO A 55 -22.42 7.29 -2.48
C PRO A 55 -21.17 7.51 -3.35
N ASP A 56 -21.30 7.40 -4.69
CA ASP A 56 -20.20 7.61 -5.63
C ASP A 56 -19.64 9.02 -5.55
N THR A 57 -20.52 10.00 -5.39
CA THR A 57 -20.14 11.41 -5.27
C THR A 57 -19.29 11.66 -4.02
N TYR A 58 -19.70 11.08 -2.88
CA TYR A 58 -18.95 11.21 -1.63
C TYR A 58 -17.66 10.41 -1.63
N LEU A 59 -17.62 9.23 -2.24
CA LEU A 59 -16.38 8.48 -2.46
C LEU A 59 -15.39 9.31 -3.30
N GLY A 60 -15.85 9.89 -4.42
CA GLY A 60 -15.03 10.73 -5.27
C GLY A 60 -14.49 11.97 -4.54
N LEU A 61 -15.34 12.64 -3.72
CA LEU A 61 -14.92 13.75 -2.85
C LEU A 61 -13.84 13.31 -1.87
N GLY A 62 -14.04 12.17 -1.19
CA GLY A 62 -13.09 11.63 -0.23
C GLY A 62 -11.72 11.37 -0.86
N ILE A 63 -11.70 10.71 -2.02
CA ILE A 63 -10.45 10.46 -2.77
C ILE A 63 -9.77 11.77 -3.17
N CYS A 64 -10.51 12.75 -3.65
CA CYS A 64 -9.95 14.05 -4.02
C CYS A 64 -9.38 14.80 -2.81
N TYR A 65 -10.10 14.85 -1.68
CA TYR A 65 -9.60 15.45 -0.45
C TYR A 65 -8.36 14.74 0.10
N LYS A 66 -8.32 13.40 0.08
CA LYS A 66 -7.15 12.60 0.46
C LYS A 66 -5.92 12.98 -0.36
N ASN A 67 -6.06 13.10 -1.69
CA ASN A 67 -4.96 13.44 -2.58
C ASN A 67 -4.47 14.90 -2.40
N LEU A 68 -5.31 15.80 -1.92
CA LEU A 68 -4.93 17.16 -1.54
C LEU A 68 -4.39 17.27 -0.10
N GLY A 69 -4.23 16.17 0.62
CA GLY A 69 -3.78 16.17 2.01
C GLY A 69 -4.82 16.66 3.03
N LYS A 70 -6.07 16.88 2.61
CA LYS A 70 -7.17 17.32 3.48
C LYS A 70 -7.84 16.14 4.17
N ILE A 71 -7.06 15.40 4.99
CA ILE A 71 -7.44 14.09 5.51
C ILE A 71 -8.76 14.09 6.28
N LYS A 72 -8.98 15.06 7.18
CA LYS A 72 -10.24 15.17 7.94
C LYS A 72 -11.48 15.33 7.04
N LYS A 73 -11.37 16.12 5.95
CA LYS A 73 -12.46 16.26 4.97
C LYS A 73 -12.65 14.99 4.15
N ALA A 74 -11.56 14.26 3.87
CA ALA A 74 -11.64 12.97 3.19
C ALA A 74 -12.42 11.98 4.05
N ILE A 75 -12.08 11.84 5.34
CA ILE A 75 -12.77 10.96 6.29
C ILE A 75 -14.27 11.29 6.33
N GLN A 76 -14.65 12.56 6.56
CA GLN A 76 -16.06 12.97 6.59
C GLN A 76 -16.83 12.60 5.32
N SER A 77 -16.19 12.76 4.15
CA SER A 77 -16.82 12.40 2.87
C SER A 77 -16.96 10.88 2.72
N LEU A 78 -15.93 10.13 3.07
CA LEU A 78 -15.93 8.67 2.98
C LEU A 78 -16.89 8.02 4.00
N GLU A 79 -16.99 8.54 5.22
CA GLU A 79 -18.00 8.12 6.21
C GLU A 79 -19.42 8.32 5.67
N LYS A 80 -19.66 9.46 4.98
CA LYS A 80 -20.96 9.68 4.33
C LYS A 80 -21.21 8.69 3.20
N ALA A 81 -20.17 8.34 2.41
CA ALA A 81 -20.29 7.30 1.40
C ALA A 81 -20.59 5.93 2.02
N ALA A 82 -19.91 5.56 3.12
CA ALA A 82 -20.12 4.32 3.85
C ALA A 82 -21.52 4.18 4.46
N LEU A 83 -22.09 5.30 4.95
CA LEU A 83 -23.47 5.34 5.45
C LEU A 83 -24.51 5.13 4.33
N LEU A 84 -24.21 5.56 3.10
CA LEU A 84 -25.10 5.42 1.95
C LEU A 84 -24.96 4.07 1.26
N ASP A 85 -23.77 3.47 1.28
CA ASP A 85 -23.47 2.16 0.73
C ASP A 85 -22.44 1.45 1.61
N SER A 86 -22.91 0.57 2.46
CA SER A 86 -22.09 -0.18 3.42
C SER A 86 -21.41 -1.41 2.82
N ASN A 87 -21.66 -1.73 1.55
CA ASN A 87 -21.11 -2.93 0.89
C ASN A 87 -20.16 -2.58 -0.26
N ARG A 88 -19.43 -1.47 -0.13
CA ARG A 88 -18.49 -1.02 -1.16
C ARG A 88 -17.06 -1.09 -0.64
N PHE A 89 -16.27 -1.99 -1.22
CA PHE A 89 -14.87 -2.20 -0.87
C PHE A 89 -14.06 -0.90 -0.88
N GLU A 90 -14.11 -0.14 -1.99
CA GLU A 90 -13.29 1.05 -2.19
C GLU A 90 -13.52 2.11 -1.10
N THR A 91 -14.76 2.24 -0.61
CA THR A 91 -15.09 3.21 0.44
C THR A 91 -14.35 2.89 1.74
N PHE A 92 -14.41 1.65 2.20
CA PHE A 92 -13.76 1.22 3.44
C PHE A 92 -12.24 1.14 3.30
N PHE A 93 -11.75 0.73 2.13
CA PHE A 93 -10.33 0.73 1.83
C PHE A 93 -9.74 2.15 1.88
N GLU A 94 -10.37 3.12 1.20
CA GLU A 94 -9.96 4.51 1.18
C GLU A 94 -10.09 5.17 2.57
N LEU A 95 -11.13 4.83 3.34
CA LEU A 95 -11.31 5.29 4.70
C LEU A 95 -10.19 4.77 5.61
N GLY A 96 -9.82 3.48 5.48
CA GLY A 96 -8.69 2.89 6.18
C GLY A 96 -7.38 3.60 5.88
N LEU A 97 -7.11 3.91 4.61
CA LEU A 97 -5.94 4.68 4.21
C LEU A 97 -5.93 6.12 4.78
N CYS A 98 -7.11 6.74 4.89
CA CYS A 98 -7.23 8.06 5.51
C CYS A 98 -6.94 7.99 7.02
N HIS A 99 -7.49 7.01 7.72
CA HIS A 99 -7.23 6.79 9.15
C HIS A 99 -5.76 6.46 9.46
N LEU A 100 -5.08 5.71 8.58
CA LEU A 100 -3.63 5.51 8.67
C LEU A 100 -2.87 6.85 8.63
N LYS A 101 -3.27 7.75 7.74
CA LYS A 101 -2.65 9.09 7.60
C LYS A 101 -3.02 10.06 8.74
N ASP A 102 -4.17 9.86 9.37
CA ASP A 102 -4.65 10.66 10.52
C ASP A 102 -4.16 10.09 11.85
N GLU A 103 -3.29 9.05 11.80
CA GLU A 103 -2.70 8.39 12.98
C GLU A 103 -3.77 7.85 13.93
N THR A 104 -4.87 7.33 13.39
CA THR A 104 -5.98 6.70 14.14
C THR A 104 -6.07 5.20 13.82
N PRO A 105 -5.11 4.37 14.30
CA PRO A 105 -4.94 2.98 13.88
C PRO A 105 -6.15 2.10 14.21
N CYS A 106 -6.80 2.29 15.34
CA CYS A 106 -8.00 1.51 15.70
C CYS A 106 -9.13 1.67 14.67
N CYS A 107 -9.31 2.88 14.11
CA CYS A 107 -10.30 3.12 13.06
C CYS A 107 -9.83 2.51 11.73
N ALA A 108 -8.54 2.61 11.40
CA ALA A 108 -7.97 1.99 10.20
C ALA A 108 -8.15 0.47 10.21
N ILE A 109 -7.89 -0.22 11.35
CA ILE A 109 -8.11 -1.66 11.51
C ILE A 109 -9.55 -2.03 11.18
N LYS A 110 -10.54 -1.33 11.78
CA LYS A 110 -11.96 -1.60 11.54
C LYS A 110 -12.32 -1.45 10.06
N CYS A 111 -11.81 -0.40 9.42
CA CYS A 111 -12.07 -0.15 8.00
C CYS A 111 -11.45 -1.23 7.11
N PHE A 112 -10.18 -1.63 7.32
CA PHE A 112 -9.57 -2.69 6.54
C PHE A 112 -10.20 -4.06 6.79
N ILE A 113 -10.60 -4.38 8.02
CA ILE A 113 -11.35 -5.61 8.32
C ILE A 113 -12.66 -5.62 7.53
N HIS A 114 -13.41 -4.51 7.51
CA HIS A 114 -14.65 -4.41 6.75
C HIS A 114 -14.41 -4.55 5.24
N ALA A 115 -13.37 -3.89 4.70
CA ALA A 115 -12.97 -4.06 3.30
C ALA A 115 -12.64 -5.53 2.97
N ILE A 116 -11.91 -6.24 3.84
CA ILE A 116 -11.59 -7.67 3.70
C ILE A 116 -12.85 -8.55 3.82
N GLN A 117 -13.86 -8.16 4.58
CA GLN A 117 -15.14 -8.89 4.63
C GLN A 117 -15.89 -8.81 3.28
N ILE A 118 -15.75 -7.69 2.56
CA ILE A 118 -16.34 -7.49 1.23
C ILE A 118 -15.52 -8.22 0.15
N GLU A 119 -14.19 -8.06 0.18
CA GLU A 119 -13.25 -8.71 -0.74
C GLU A 119 -12.16 -9.47 0.04
N PRO A 120 -12.41 -10.76 0.41
CA PRO A 120 -11.54 -11.51 1.31
C PRO A 120 -10.10 -11.73 0.80
N ASP A 121 -9.92 -11.80 -0.52
CA ASP A 121 -8.64 -12.09 -1.15
C ASP A 121 -7.94 -10.85 -1.72
N ASN A 122 -8.44 -9.65 -1.40
CA ASN A 122 -7.82 -8.43 -1.87
C ASN A 122 -6.47 -8.20 -1.17
N PRO A 123 -5.34 -8.32 -1.90
CA PRO A 123 -4.01 -8.30 -1.29
C PRO A 123 -3.65 -6.93 -0.70
N GLU A 124 -4.17 -5.84 -1.29
CA GLU A 124 -3.88 -4.49 -0.83
C GLU A 124 -4.53 -4.22 0.55
N ALA A 125 -5.76 -4.70 0.77
CA ALA A 125 -6.44 -4.54 2.05
C ALA A 125 -5.75 -5.34 3.15
N ILE A 126 -5.39 -6.61 2.88
CA ILE A 126 -4.65 -7.47 3.83
C ILE A 126 -3.27 -6.87 4.13
N TYR A 127 -2.56 -6.39 3.11
CA TYR A 127 -1.25 -5.74 3.29
C TYR A 127 -1.34 -4.51 4.19
N ASN A 128 -2.32 -3.62 3.94
CA ASN A 128 -2.49 -2.42 4.73
C ASN A 128 -2.93 -2.73 6.17
N LEU A 129 -3.73 -3.78 6.40
CA LEU A 129 -4.04 -4.25 7.75
C LEU A 129 -2.75 -4.65 8.49
N GLY A 130 -1.84 -5.38 7.83
CA GLY A 130 -0.54 -5.72 8.40
C GLY A 130 0.30 -4.48 8.74
N LEU A 131 0.29 -3.45 7.89
CA LEU A 131 0.99 -2.18 8.16
C LEU A 131 0.43 -1.45 9.39
N VAL A 132 -0.90 -1.48 9.59
CA VAL A 132 -1.51 -0.87 10.79
C VAL A 132 -1.04 -1.58 12.05
N HIS A 133 -1.02 -2.91 12.06
CA HIS A 133 -0.53 -3.68 13.22
C HIS A 133 0.97 -3.44 13.49
N GLU A 134 1.80 -3.24 12.44
CA GLU A 134 3.19 -2.80 12.65
C GLU A 134 3.25 -1.41 13.32
N GLN A 135 2.39 -0.48 12.91
CA GLN A 135 2.33 0.87 13.49
C GLN A 135 1.84 0.85 14.95
N CYS A 136 1.00 -0.12 15.30
CA CYS A 136 0.56 -0.37 16.68
C CYS A 136 1.60 -1.10 17.55
N GLU A 137 2.80 -1.38 17.01
CA GLU A 137 3.81 -2.20 17.68
C GLU A 137 3.33 -3.62 18.05
N GLU A 138 2.49 -4.20 17.19
CA GLU A 138 1.95 -5.55 17.31
C GLU A 138 2.59 -6.49 16.25
N PRO A 139 3.89 -6.80 16.36
CA PRO A 139 4.63 -7.52 15.32
C PRO A 139 4.10 -8.93 15.07
N ASP A 140 3.61 -9.61 16.10
CA ASP A 140 3.09 -10.98 15.95
C ASP A 140 1.82 -11.00 15.09
N MET A 141 0.92 -10.02 15.29
CA MET A 141 -0.28 -9.88 14.45
C MET A 141 0.10 -9.54 13.01
N ALA A 142 1.05 -8.61 12.82
CA ALA A 142 1.53 -8.27 11.49
C ALA A 142 2.16 -9.48 10.78
N LEU A 143 2.97 -10.28 11.48
CA LEU A 143 3.58 -11.51 10.95
C LEU A 143 2.53 -12.53 10.49
N MET A 144 1.46 -12.73 11.28
CA MET A 144 0.35 -13.63 10.92
C MET A 144 -0.39 -13.13 9.67
N ILE A 145 -0.67 -11.84 9.59
CA ILE A 145 -1.37 -11.20 8.46
C ILE A 145 -0.53 -11.33 7.19
N TYR A 146 0.78 -11.01 7.24
CA TYR A 146 1.67 -11.17 6.08
C TYR A 146 1.86 -12.63 5.68
N GLN A 147 1.85 -13.57 6.64
CA GLN A 147 1.87 -14.99 6.31
C GLN A 147 0.64 -15.40 5.52
N LYS A 148 -0.57 -15.03 5.99
CA LYS A 148 -1.82 -15.28 5.28
C LYS A 148 -1.83 -14.64 3.89
N LEU A 149 -1.30 -13.41 3.77
CA LEU A 149 -1.19 -12.74 2.47
C LEU A 149 -0.26 -13.50 1.51
N ILE A 150 0.86 -14.02 1.98
CA ILE A 150 1.79 -14.83 1.20
C ILE A 150 1.13 -16.14 0.73
N GLU A 151 0.34 -16.78 1.57
CA GLU A 151 -0.39 -18.02 1.24
C GLU A 151 -1.44 -17.78 0.15
N ASN A 152 -2.21 -16.69 0.27
CA ASN A 152 -3.24 -16.33 -0.72
C ASN A 152 -2.65 -15.74 -2.02
N SER A 153 -1.53 -15.02 -1.91
CA SER A 153 -0.90 -14.29 -3.01
C SER A 153 0.62 -14.50 -3.00
N PRO A 154 1.12 -15.66 -3.45
CA PRO A 154 2.55 -16.03 -3.34
C PRO A 154 3.52 -15.11 -4.10
N ASN A 155 3.02 -14.32 -5.04
CA ASN A 155 3.84 -13.37 -5.82
C ASN A 155 3.78 -11.93 -5.26
N TYR A 156 3.11 -11.69 -4.15
CA TYR A 156 3.00 -10.35 -3.56
C TYR A 156 4.26 -10.00 -2.76
N ILE A 157 5.29 -9.54 -3.47
CA ILE A 157 6.66 -9.30 -2.94
C ILE A 157 6.65 -8.41 -1.69
N ASN A 158 5.76 -7.41 -1.61
CA ASN A 158 5.72 -6.48 -0.48
C ASN A 158 5.44 -7.19 0.86
N ALA A 159 4.66 -8.28 0.87
CA ALA A 159 4.43 -9.05 2.09
C ALA A 159 5.71 -9.74 2.59
N TYR A 160 6.49 -10.33 1.67
CA TYR A 160 7.80 -10.91 2.03
C TYR A 160 8.77 -9.86 2.57
N ILE A 161 8.81 -8.67 1.93
CA ILE A 161 9.67 -7.56 2.37
C ILE A 161 9.31 -7.13 3.79
N ARG A 162 8.04 -6.88 4.07
CA ARG A 162 7.59 -6.44 5.40
C ARG A 162 7.84 -7.52 6.45
N LYS A 163 7.46 -8.76 6.16
CA LYS A 163 7.68 -9.90 7.06
C LYS A 163 9.16 -10.12 7.35
N SER A 164 10.03 -10.06 6.32
CA SER A 164 11.47 -10.20 6.52
C SER A 164 12.07 -9.03 7.32
N ALA A 165 11.56 -7.81 7.14
CA ALA A 165 11.98 -6.65 7.92
C ALA A 165 11.62 -6.80 9.41
N LEU A 166 10.43 -7.34 9.72
CA LEU A 166 10.04 -7.67 11.10
C LEU A 166 10.98 -8.72 11.70
N PHE A 167 11.28 -9.80 10.99
CA PHE A 167 12.24 -10.80 11.46
C PHE A 167 13.66 -10.23 11.66
N MET A 168 14.07 -9.28 10.80
CA MET A 168 15.34 -8.55 11.00
C MET A 168 15.33 -7.71 12.29
N LYS A 169 14.22 -7.00 12.56
CA LYS A 169 14.04 -6.22 13.79
C LYS A 169 14.06 -7.10 15.04
N MET A 170 13.51 -8.32 14.94
CA MET A 170 13.49 -9.32 16.02
C MET A 170 14.79 -10.15 16.08
N GLU A 171 15.82 -9.85 15.29
CA GLU A 171 17.09 -10.58 15.18
C GLU A 171 16.93 -12.04 14.73
N LEU A 172 15.79 -12.41 14.16
CA LEU A 172 15.48 -13.74 13.64
C LEU A 172 16.07 -13.91 12.23
N TYR A 173 17.39 -13.77 12.11
CA TYR A 173 18.12 -13.67 10.84
C TYR A 173 17.97 -14.90 9.93
N ARG A 174 17.73 -16.10 10.49
CA ARG A 174 17.50 -17.33 9.69
C ARG A 174 16.16 -17.26 8.96
N GLN A 175 15.11 -16.82 9.63
CA GLN A 175 13.77 -16.66 9.07
C GLN A 175 13.77 -15.55 8.00
N ALA A 176 14.38 -14.40 8.30
CA ALA A 176 14.54 -13.32 7.33
C ALA A 176 15.29 -13.76 6.08
N LEU A 177 16.38 -14.51 6.24
CA LEU A 177 17.18 -15.06 5.13
C LEU A 177 16.32 -15.94 4.20
N GLY A 178 15.46 -16.78 4.77
CA GLY A 178 14.53 -17.62 3.99
C GLY A 178 13.64 -16.77 3.09
N LEU A 179 13.00 -15.74 3.66
CA LEU A 179 12.08 -14.86 2.92
C LEU A 179 12.80 -14.04 1.84
N TYR A 180 14.01 -13.53 2.10
CA TYR A 180 14.78 -12.84 1.07
C TYR A 180 15.16 -13.74 -0.11
N ASN A 181 15.41 -15.02 0.13
CA ASN A 181 15.62 -15.98 -0.94
C ASN A 181 14.35 -16.21 -1.76
N GLU A 182 13.17 -16.25 -1.13
CA GLU A 182 11.88 -16.31 -1.86
C GLU A 182 11.68 -15.05 -2.73
N ILE A 183 11.98 -13.85 -2.20
CA ILE A 183 11.96 -12.62 -3.00
C ILE A 183 12.82 -12.74 -4.26
N LEU A 184 14.02 -13.31 -4.14
CA LEU A 184 14.91 -13.49 -5.31
C LEU A 184 14.43 -14.59 -6.28
N LYS A 185 13.62 -15.54 -5.85
CA LYS A 185 12.95 -16.47 -6.77
C LYS A 185 11.85 -15.78 -7.58
N ILE A 186 11.07 -14.88 -6.94
CA ILE A 186 10.00 -14.10 -7.59
C ILE A 186 10.60 -13.02 -8.49
N ASN A 187 11.60 -12.29 -8.00
CA ASN A 187 12.27 -11.21 -8.73
C ASN A 187 13.80 -11.30 -8.52
N PRO A 188 14.53 -11.99 -9.42
CA PRO A 188 15.99 -12.13 -9.34
C PRO A 188 16.74 -10.78 -9.39
N ASN A 189 16.12 -9.73 -9.92
CA ASN A 189 16.72 -8.40 -10.04
C ASN A 189 16.44 -7.49 -8.84
N TYR A 190 15.80 -7.99 -7.78
CA TYR A 190 15.54 -7.21 -6.58
C TYR A 190 16.82 -7.02 -5.77
N ALA A 191 17.62 -6.02 -6.16
CA ALA A 191 18.97 -5.79 -5.64
C ALA A 191 19.03 -5.67 -4.11
N GLN A 192 18.02 -5.04 -3.48
CA GLN A 192 17.98 -4.86 -2.03
C GLN A 192 17.96 -6.19 -1.26
N ALA A 193 17.40 -7.26 -1.85
CA ALA A 193 17.45 -8.57 -1.23
C ALA A 193 18.90 -9.10 -1.09
N TYR A 194 19.78 -8.83 -2.05
CA TYR A 194 21.19 -9.21 -1.94
C TYR A 194 21.88 -8.56 -0.74
N SER A 195 21.64 -7.26 -0.53
CA SER A 195 22.16 -6.54 0.65
C SER A 195 21.64 -7.16 1.95
N ASN A 196 20.33 -7.39 2.04
CA ASN A 196 19.70 -7.91 3.25
C ASN A 196 20.10 -9.37 3.54
N ILE A 197 20.26 -10.22 2.51
CA ILE A 197 20.84 -11.55 2.65
C ILE A 197 22.27 -11.44 3.18
N GLY A 198 23.07 -10.52 2.65
CA GLY A 198 24.41 -10.24 3.14
C GLY A 198 24.42 -9.91 4.63
N ILE A 199 23.51 -9.03 5.09
CA ILE A 199 23.35 -8.67 6.50
C ILE A 199 22.97 -9.89 7.35
N CYS A 200 21.97 -10.68 6.93
CA CYS A 200 21.55 -11.88 7.65
C CYS A 200 22.71 -12.87 7.81
N LEU A 201 23.44 -13.14 6.74
CA LEU A 201 24.58 -14.07 6.74
C LEU A 201 25.73 -13.56 7.63
N ASP A 202 25.96 -12.26 7.61
CA ASP A 202 27.00 -11.62 8.42
C ASP A 202 26.67 -11.75 9.90
N LYS A 203 25.43 -11.46 10.29
CA LYS A 203 24.93 -11.64 11.67
C LYS A 203 24.94 -13.10 12.12
N LEU A 204 24.80 -14.05 11.20
CA LEU A 204 24.90 -15.48 11.44
C LEU A 204 26.36 -16.01 11.43
N GLY A 205 27.37 -15.14 11.34
CA GLY A 205 28.78 -15.48 11.31
C GLY A 205 29.26 -16.10 9.96
N LYS A 206 28.38 -16.18 8.94
CA LYS A 206 28.71 -16.74 7.62
C LYS A 206 29.36 -15.70 6.72
N HIS A 207 30.49 -15.16 7.16
CA HIS A 207 31.15 -13.98 6.57
C HIS A 207 31.56 -14.17 5.10
N THR A 208 31.94 -15.40 4.70
CA THR A 208 32.30 -15.69 3.30
C THR A 208 31.11 -15.51 2.35
N ASP A 209 29.97 -16.04 2.75
CA ASP A 209 28.73 -15.93 1.96
C ASP A 209 28.20 -14.50 1.99
N ALA A 210 28.21 -13.85 3.17
CA ALA A 210 27.83 -12.46 3.31
C ALA A 210 28.57 -11.56 2.31
N LYS A 211 29.90 -11.71 2.22
CA LYS A 211 30.74 -10.98 1.28
C LYS A 211 30.36 -11.22 -0.18
N ARG A 212 29.98 -12.45 -0.55
CA ARG A 212 29.52 -12.77 -1.90
C ARG A 212 28.22 -12.01 -2.23
N TYR A 213 27.27 -11.97 -1.31
CA TYR A 213 26.00 -11.29 -1.51
C TYR A 213 26.13 -9.78 -1.49
N TYR A 214 26.96 -9.22 -0.64
CA TYR A 214 27.28 -7.78 -0.66
C TYR A 214 27.88 -7.34 -2.01
N ARG A 215 28.77 -8.17 -2.60
CA ARG A 215 29.33 -7.88 -3.93
C ARG A 215 28.26 -7.93 -5.02
N LYS A 216 27.29 -8.85 -4.95
CA LYS A 216 26.17 -8.89 -5.89
C LYS A 216 25.34 -7.61 -5.80
N PHE A 217 25.08 -7.11 -4.59
CA PHE A 217 24.38 -5.84 -4.41
C PHE A 217 25.18 -4.67 -5.02
N LEU A 218 26.46 -4.56 -4.71
CA LEU A 218 27.33 -3.49 -5.24
C LEU A 218 27.44 -3.52 -6.77
N ALA A 219 27.45 -4.70 -7.37
CA ALA A 219 27.43 -4.85 -8.82
C ALA A 219 26.09 -4.40 -9.44
N ALA A 220 24.97 -4.68 -8.77
CA ALA A 220 23.65 -4.30 -9.23
C ALA A 220 23.33 -2.81 -8.97
N ARG A 221 23.87 -2.21 -7.90
CA ARG A 221 23.60 -0.85 -7.45
C ARG A 221 24.88 -0.15 -6.94
N PRO A 222 25.82 0.20 -7.82
CA PRO A 222 27.10 0.80 -7.40
C PRO A 222 26.96 2.21 -6.80
N ASN A 223 25.91 2.94 -7.16
CA ASN A 223 25.64 4.31 -6.71
C ASN A 223 24.53 4.39 -5.66
N ASP A 224 24.19 3.28 -4.99
CA ASP A 224 23.22 3.29 -3.88
C ASP A 224 23.80 4.02 -2.67
N ASP A 225 22.97 4.72 -1.91
CA ASP A 225 23.39 5.46 -0.71
C ASP A 225 24.12 4.57 0.31
N ASN A 226 23.76 3.28 0.37
CA ASN A 226 24.39 2.30 1.25
C ASN A 226 25.64 1.63 0.65
N ALA A 227 25.98 1.90 -0.63
CA ALA A 227 27.08 1.22 -1.29
C ALA A 227 28.41 1.41 -0.55
N ASN A 228 28.71 2.63 -0.11
CA ASN A 228 29.93 2.95 0.63
C ASN A 228 30.02 2.19 1.98
N LEU A 229 28.89 2.08 2.70
CA LEU A 229 28.81 1.34 3.97
C LEU A 229 29.06 -0.15 3.73
N ILE A 230 28.42 -0.71 2.72
CA ILE A 230 28.57 -2.12 2.35
C ILE A 230 29.98 -2.41 1.87
N MET A 231 30.60 -1.52 1.10
CA MET A 231 31.98 -1.65 0.62
C MET A 231 32.97 -1.72 1.80
N ARG A 232 32.85 -0.80 2.77
CA ARG A 232 33.64 -0.83 4.02
C ARG A 232 33.43 -2.14 4.81
N ARG A 233 32.20 -2.69 4.82
CA ARG A 233 31.92 -3.95 5.48
C ARG A 233 32.60 -5.12 4.76
N VAL A 234 32.56 -5.16 3.44
CA VAL A 234 33.26 -6.16 2.62
C VAL A 234 34.78 -6.16 2.90
N GLU A 235 35.38 -4.98 3.04
CA GLU A 235 36.81 -4.84 3.36
C GLU A 235 37.11 -5.38 4.77
N LYS A 236 36.30 -5.01 5.78
CA LYS A 236 36.45 -5.57 7.14
C LYS A 236 36.38 -7.08 7.16
N LEU A 237 35.42 -7.67 6.43
CA LEU A 237 35.27 -9.12 6.32
C LEU A 237 36.45 -9.81 5.58
N ARG A 238 37.19 -9.07 4.74
CA ARG A 238 38.42 -9.56 4.12
C ARG A 238 39.54 -9.75 5.16
N ASN A 239 39.62 -8.84 6.12
CA ASN A 239 40.69 -8.82 7.12
C ASN A 239 40.45 -9.85 8.25
N ILE A 240 39.21 -10.25 8.53
CA ILE A 240 38.86 -11.30 9.51
C ILE A 240 39.47 -12.65 9.06
N LYS A 241 39.32 -13.07 7.80
CA LYS A 241 39.87 -14.30 7.27
C LYS A 241 41.41 -14.34 7.33
N VAL A 242 42.07 -13.24 7.25
CA VAL A 242 43.55 -13.16 7.29
C VAL A 242 44.04 -13.38 8.72
N LYS A 243 43.30 -12.92 9.74
CA LYS A 243 43.62 -13.15 11.17
C LYS A 243 43.40 -14.61 11.56
N ASP A 244 42.27 -15.22 11.15
CA ASP A 244 41.97 -16.62 11.47
C ASP A 244 42.99 -17.58 10.84
N LYS A 245 43.46 -17.30 9.62
CA LYS A 245 44.54 -18.10 8.99
C LYS A 245 45.90 -17.93 9.67
N LYS A 246 46.21 -16.78 10.24
CA LYS A 246 47.46 -16.57 10.98
C LYS A 246 47.45 -17.25 12.35
N LEU A 247 46.29 -17.31 13.02
CA LEU A 247 46.10 -18.03 14.29
C LEU A 247 46.09 -19.56 14.14
N SER A 248 45.77 -20.10 12.98
CA SER A 248 45.79 -21.57 12.71
C SER A 248 47.16 -22.06 12.21
N LEU A 249 48.16 -21.22 12.11
CA LEU A 249 49.53 -21.50 11.68
C LEU A 249 50.55 -21.31 12.81
N VAL A 250 50.07 -21.09 14.04
CA VAL A 250 50.82 -21.06 15.30
C VAL A 250 50.33 -22.18 16.18
#